data_83bfc778ca67453482f1e1768ab5538f
#
_entry.id   83bfc778ca67453482f1e1768ab5538f
#
_cell.length_a   1.000
_cell.length_b   1.000
_cell.length_c   1.000
_cell.angle_alpha   90.00
_cell.angle_beta   90.00
_cell.angle_gamma   90.00
#
_symmetry.space_group_name_H-M   'P 1'
#
loop_
_entity.id
_entity.type
_entity.pdbx_description
1 polymer ?
#
loop_
_entity_poly.entity_id
_entity_poly.type
_entity_poly.pdbx_seq_one_letter_code
_entity_poly.pdbx_strand_id
1 'polypeptide(L)'
;MINDAASRREFLRAMAVGGAGLALSSRLSAAKTKSVLLFTKSSGFEHAVIKTTPGNPSVVEKTLRGLAKQRGFEVNATKDGRIFDSPEFHSYAAVFFFTTGDLTTEGTDKNPPMTVAGKQALLDAVKGGLGFVGAHAASDTFHTPPDPQDNSNRYIAHGEQSDPYLRMLGGEFITHGRQPRLQTADVIVDDPKFPGLEGVTSPVKFNEEWYSMKDFMTDIHVILTVDTKTMTGEPYQRPPYPVTWARMHGKGRVFYTAMGDLAENWEIPFFVNVVGGGVRWAIGDVSAKLTQNIKEAAPGYAVIPPKFPPETK
;
A
#
# COMPACT_ATOMS: atom_id res chain seq x y z
N MET A 1 -1.09 -78.37 34.30
CA MET A 1 -0.49 -77.27 35.07
C MET A 1 0.76 -76.86 34.29
N ILE A 2 0.66 -75.89 33.41
CA ILE A 2 1.74 -75.36 32.52
C ILE A 2 2.11 -74.01 33.09
N ASN A 3 3.44 -73.87 33.32
CA ASN A 3 4.10 -72.74 33.96
C ASN A 3 3.89 -71.38 33.28
N ASP A 4 3.30 -70.49 33.96
CA ASP A 4 2.98 -69.11 33.52
C ASP A 4 4.01 -68.03 34.03
N ALA A 5 5.29 -68.45 34.09
CA ALA A 5 6.37 -67.57 34.60
C ALA A 5 7.32 -66.99 33.52
N ALA A 6 7.24 -67.51 32.29
CA ALA A 6 8.12 -67.04 31.19
C ALA A 6 7.57 -65.82 30.43
N SER A 7 6.26 -65.68 30.39
CA SER A 7 5.57 -64.64 29.63
C SER A 7 5.74 -63.21 30.17
N ARG A 8 5.87 -63.06 31.49
CA ARG A 8 6.00 -61.72 32.10
C ARG A 8 7.37 -61.08 32.01
N ARG A 9 8.42 -61.88 31.87
CA ARG A 9 9.79 -61.36 31.72
C ARG A 9 10.10 -60.91 30.29
N GLU A 10 9.53 -61.57 29.29
CA GLU A 10 9.69 -61.17 27.89
C GLU A 10 8.87 -59.91 27.57
N PHE A 11 7.70 -59.76 28.17
CA PHE A 11 6.88 -58.54 27.99
C PHE A 11 7.55 -57.30 28.61
N LEU A 12 8.25 -57.45 29.74
CA LEU A 12 9.00 -56.35 30.36
C LEU A 12 10.31 -56.03 29.70
N ARG A 13 10.91 -56.95 28.95
CA ARG A 13 12.11 -56.68 28.10
C ARG A 13 11.77 -55.99 26.78
N ALA A 14 10.58 -56.21 26.23
CA ALA A 14 10.09 -55.52 25.05
C ALA A 14 9.73 -54.05 25.29
N MET A 15 9.40 -53.69 26.52
CA MET A 15 9.08 -52.29 26.91
C MET A 15 10.34 -51.46 27.25
N ALA A 16 11.50 -52.06 27.45
CA ALA A 16 12.72 -51.36 27.82
C ALA A 16 13.58 -50.91 26.59
N VAL A 17 13.25 -51.36 25.37
CA VAL A 17 13.96 -50.98 24.13
C VAL A 17 13.17 -50.00 23.28
N GLY A 18 11.89 -49.74 23.60
CA GLY A 18 11.02 -48.78 22.92
C GLY A 18 11.05 -47.36 23.46
N GLY A 19 11.86 -47.08 24.50
CA GLY A 19 11.87 -45.79 25.21
C GLY A 19 12.91 -44.76 24.74
N ALA A 20 13.62 -45.01 23.63
CA ALA A 20 14.34 -43.93 22.92
C ALA A 20 13.34 -43.25 21.96
N GLY A 21 12.25 -42.74 22.52
CA GLY A 21 11.36 -41.84 21.83
C GLY A 21 12.21 -40.69 21.37
N LEU A 22 12.36 -40.57 20.05
CA LEU A 22 12.71 -39.35 19.38
C LEU A 22 11.79 -38.23 19.89
N ALA A 23 12.22 -37.55 20.95
CA ALA A 23 11.77 -36.22 21.23
C ALA A 23 12.28 -35.36 20.07
N LEU A 24 11.62 -35.50 18.92
CA LEU A 24 11.56 -34.43 17.92
C LEU A 24 10.85 -33.30 18.65
N SER A 25 11.64 -32.57 19.48
CA SER A 25 11.31 -31.20 19.82
C SER A 25 11.29 -30.47 18.47
N SER A 26 10.14 -30.49 17.80
CA SER A 26 9.81 -29.49 16.82
C SER A 26 9.93 -28.16 17.58
N ARG A 27 11.15 -27.59 17.57
CA ARG A 27 11.30 -26.16 17.77
C ARG A 27 10.49 -25.55 16.65
N LEU A 28 9.19 -25.32 16.88
CA LEU A 28 8.48 -24.29 16.17
C LEU A 28 9.31 -23.03 16.44
N SER A 29 10.23 -22.73 15.51
CA SER A 29 10.83 -21.41 15.43
C SER A 29 9.64 -20.49 15.31
N ALA A 30 9.35 -19.74 16.36
CA ALA A 30 8.31 -18.72 16.31
C ALA A 30 8.66 -17.86 15.08
N ALA A 31 7.80 -17.87 14.07
CA ALA A 31 8.04 -17.11 12.86
C ALA A 31 8.29 -15.66 13.30
N LYS A 32 9.42 -15.08 12.86
CA LYS A 32 9.77 -13.69 13.22
C LYS A 32 8.60 -12.80 12.83
N THR A 33 8.11 -12.00 13.75
CA THR A 33 7.05 -11.02 13.50
C THR A 33 7.45 -10.15 12.32
N LYS A 34 6.58 -10.03 11.32
CA LYS A 34 6.82 -9.21 10.15
C LYS A 34 6.76 -7.74 10.51
N SER A 35 7.69 -6.94 10.00
CA SER A 35 7.75 -5.50 10.24
C SER A 35 7.44 -4.73 8.95
N VAL A 36 6.69 -3.64 9.07
CA VAL A 36 6.34 -2.70 8.01
C VAL A 36 7.06 -1.38 8.30
N LEU A 37 7.81 -0.87 7.33
CA LEU A 37 8.40 0.47 7.38
C LEU A 37 7.33 1.48 6.95
N LEU A 38 6.83 2.30 7.87
CA LEU A 38 6.00 3.46 7.55
C LEU A 38 6.91 4.65 7.20
N PHE A 39 6.91 5.03 5.93
CA PHE A 39 7.71 6.13 5.41
C PHE A 39 6.82 7.29 4.97
N THR A 40 6.96 8.46 5.64
CA THR A 40 6.07 9.61 5.48
C THR A 40 6.82 10.90 5.19
N LYS A 41 7.99 10.81 4.53
CA LYS A 41 8.74 11.99 4.09
C LYS A 41 7.95 12.75 3.02
N SER A 42 7.99 14.08 3.10
CA SER A 42 7.45 14.98 2.09
C SER A 42 8.53 15.93 1.59
N SER A 43 8.71 16.01 0.29
CA SER A 43 9.56 16.99 -0.38
C SER A 43 8.74 18.03 -1.15
N GLY A 44 7.42 17.89 -1.12
CA GLY A 44 6.40 18.83 -1.58
C GLY A 44 5.45 19.19 -0.43
N PHE A 45 4.16 19.06 -0.65
CA PHE A 45 3.14 19.35 0.37
C PHE A 45 3.14 18.26 1.46
N GLU A 46 3.20 18.66 2.72
CA GLU A 46 3.08 17.75 3.85
C GLU A 46 1.62 17.69 4.34
N HIS A 47 0.96 16.56 4.11
CA HIS A 47 -0.43 16.34 4.52
C HIS A 47 -0.58 16.32 6.05
N ALA A 48 -1.69 16.84 6.56
CA ALA A 48 -1.95 16.92 8.00
C ALA A 48 -1.91 15.54 8.69
N VAL A 49 -2.40 14.51 8.01
CA VAL A 49 -2.51 13.14 8.55
C VAL A 49 -1.17 12.45 8.82
N ILE A 50 -0.08 12.95 8.22
CA ILE A 50 1.28 12.44 8.42
C ILE A 50 2.16 13.36 9.26
N LYS A 51 1.64 14.51 9.70
CA LYS A 51 2.39 15.41 10.60
C LYS A 51 2.57 14.77 11.97
N THR A 52 3.79 14.86 12.47
CA THR A 52 4.16 14.41 13.82
C THR A 52 4.56 15.60 14.67
N THR A 53 4.32 15.53 15.96
CA THR A 53 4.89 16.45 16.95
C THR A 53 5.61 15.63 18.02
N PRO A 54 6.57 16.20 18.78
CA PRO A 54 7.25 15.47 19.82
C PRO A 54 6.31 14.72 20.76
N GLY A 55 6.48 13.39 20.85
CA GLY A 55 5.63 12.53 21.67
C GLY A 55 4.26 12.16 21.09
N ASN A 56 3.86 12.70 19.91
CA ASN A 56 2.59 12.39 19.29
C ASN A 56 2.80 11.82 17.88
N PRO A 57 2.51 10.54 17.66
CA PRO A 57 2.53 9.93 16.34
C PRO A 57 1.44 10.56 15.45
N SER A 58 1.66 10.52 14.13
CA SER A 58 0.67 10.97 13.15
C SER A 58 -0.61 10.12 13.17
N VAL A 59 -1.67 10.61 12.53
CA VAL A 59 -2.93 9.86 12.37
C VAL A 59 -2.68 8.53 11.68
N VAL A 60 -1.95 8.55 10.55
CA VAL A 60 -1.57 7.35 9.80
C VAL A 60 -0.80 6.36 10.67
N GLU A 61 0.19 6.85 11.43
CA GLU A 61 0.98 6.00 12.31
C GLU A 61 0.15 5.36 13.43
N LYS A 62 -0.74 6.13 14.07
CA LYS A 62 -1.66 5.60 15.10
C LYS A 62 -2.53 4.47 14.56
N THR A 63 -3.15 4.69 13.40
CA THR A 63 -4.03 3.70 12.77
C THR A 63 -3.26 2.45 12.38
N LEU A 64 -2.09 2.59 11.73
CA LEU A 64 -1.28 1.43 11.34
C LEU A 64 -0.76 0.65 12.55
N ARG A 65 -0.35 1.31 13.63
CA ARG A 65 0.03 0.63 14.89
C ARG A 65 -1.15 -0.09 15.53
N GLY A 66 -2.35 0.49 15.45
CA GLY A 66 -3.59 -0.16 15.87
C GLY A 66 -3.89 -1.45 15.09
N LEU A 67 -3.80 -1.37 13.76
CA LEU A 67 -3.93 -2.52 12.86
C LEU A 67 -2.85 -3.58 13.14
N ALA A 68 -1.60 -3.15 13.33
CA ALA A 68 -0.48 -4.02 13.63
C ALA A 68 -0.71 -4.85 14.91
N LYS A 69 -1.15 -4.20 15.97
CA LYS A 69 -1.50 -4.87 17.23
C LYS A 69 -2.62 -5.92 17.06
N GLN A 70 -3.61 -5.61 16.22
CA GLN A 70 -4.76 -6.52 15.97
C GLN A 70 -4.40 -7.68 15.04
N ARG A 71 -3.44 -7.52 14.15
CA ARG A 71 -3.17 -8.41 13.03
C ARG A 71 -1.82 -9.13 13.10
N GLY A 72 -0.99 -8.84 14.12
CA GLY A 72 0.25 -9.57 14.40
C GLY A 72 1.45 -9.17 13.55
N PHE A 73 1.59 -7.89 13.20
CA PHE A 73 2.81 -7.33 12.59
C PHE A 73 3.31 -6.13 13.39
N GLU A 74 4.45 -5.56 13.02
CA GLU A 74 5.05 -4.39 13.65
C GLU A 74 5.12 -3.22 12.67
N VAL A 75 5.16 -1.98 13.20
CA VAL A 75 5.29 -0.75 12.41
C VAL A 75 6.44 0.09 12.96
N ASN A 76 7.43 0.36 12.10
CA ASN A 76 8.52 1.29 12.35
C ASN A 76 8.33 2.51 11.47
N ALA A 77 8.15 3.70 12.05
CA ALA A 77 7.89 4.92 11.34
C ALA A 77 9.15 5.80 11.23
N THR A 78 9.39 6.36 10.05
CA THR A 78 10.46 7.32 9.82
C THR A 78 10.12 8.27 8.66
N LYS A 79 10.76 9.44 8.67
CA LYS A 79 10.82 10.38 7.54
C LYS A 79 12.24 10.51 6.98
N ASP A 80 13.21 9.81 7.57
CA ASP A 80 14.62 9.85 7.17
C ASP A 80 14.86 8.97 5.94
N GLY A 81 15.13 9.60 4.78
CA GLY A 81 15.37 8.88 3.53
C GLY A 81 16.61 7.99 3.52
N ARG A 82 17.56 8.19 4.45
CA ARG A 82 18.77 7.37 4.55
C ARG A 82 18.49 5.92 4.96
N ILE A 83 17.30 5.64 5.47
CA ILE A 83 16.87 4.26 5.79
C ILE A 83 17.05 3.31 4.61
N PHE A 84 16.82 3.79 3.37
CA PHE A 84 16.92 2.97 2.17
C PHE A 84 18.36 2.60 1.76
N ASP A 85 19.37 3.28 2.35
CA ASP A 85 20.78 2.95 2.19
C ASP A 85 21.30 2.07 3.33
N SER A 86 20.47 1.78 4.32
CA SER A 86 20.85 1.02 5.51
C SER A 86 20.59 -0.49 5.35
N PRO A 87 21.41 -1.34 5.99
CA PRO A 87 21.14 -2.78 6.06
C PRO A 87 19.79 -3.12 6.71
N GLU A 88 19.29 -2.27 7.61
CA GLU A 88 18.00 -2.44 8.28
C GLU A 88 16.84 -2.48 7.29
N PHE A 89 16.92 -1.71 6.20
CA PHE A 89 15.89 -1.68 5.16
C PHE A 89 15.51 -3.08 4.67
N HIS A 90 16.47 -3.97 4.50
CA HIS A 90 16.26 -5.33 4.03
C HIS A 90 15.58 -6.27 5.05
N SER A 91 15.35 -5.80 6.28
CA SER A 91 14.66 -6.58 7.32
C SER A 91 13.15 -6.45 7.29
N TYR A 92 12.61 -5.47 6.58
CA TYR A 92 11.17 -5.22 6.48
C TYR A 92 10.48 -6.20 5.54
N ALA A 93 9.24 -6.55 5.87
CA ALA A 93 8.38 -7.37 5.02
C ALA A 93 7.64 -6.52 3.97
N ALA A 94 7.38 -5.26 4.28
CA ALA A 94 6.81 -4.27 3.36
C ALA A 94 7.22 -2.85 3.77
N VAL A 95 7.07 -1.93 2.81
CA VAL A 95 7.08 -0.48 3.06
C VAL A 95 5.68 0.09 2.86
N PHE A 96 5.31 1.06 3.68
CA PHE A 96 4.08 1.83 3.54
C PHE A 96 4.46 3.29 3.27
N PHE A 97 4.09 3.80 2.09
CA PHE A 97 4.38 5.17 1.66
C PHE A 97 3.13 6.05 1.77
N PHE A 98 3.28 7.17 2.45
CA PHE A 98 2.44 8.35 2.33
C PHE A 98 3.38 9.55 2.17
N THR A 99 3.77 9.82 0.94
CA THR A 99 4.90 10.69 0.59
C THR A 99 4.52 11.65 -0.54
N THR A 100 5.23 12.75 -0.70
CA THR A 100 5.03 13.71 -1.81
C THR A 100 6.35 14.20 -2.37
N GLY A 101 6.35 14.51 -3.66
CA GLY A 101 7.45 15.18 -4.35
C GLY A 101 8.67 14.28 -4.59
N ASP A 102 9.78 14.91 -4.93
CA ASP A 102 11.04 14.20 -5.15
C ASP A 102 11.75 13.92 -3.81
N LEU A 103 11.65 12.67 -3.36
CA LEU A 103 12.22 12.25 -2.07
C LEU A 103 13.75 12.25 -2.06
N THR A 104 14.40 12.45 -3.22
CA THR A 104 15.86 12.64 -3.27
C THR A 104 16.29 14.06 -2.91
N THR A 105 15.33 14.94 -2.65
CA THR A 105 15.56 16.29 -2.15
C THR A 105 15.27 16.40 -0.65
N GLU A 106 15.70 17.52 -0.05
CA GLU A 106 15.39 17.80 1.35
C GLU A 106 13.87 17.81 1.59
N GLY A 107 13.42 17.20 2.72
CA GLY A 107 12.00 17.20 3.10
C GLY A 107 11.53 18.58 3.53
N THR A 108 10.24 18.88 3.32
CA THR A 108 9.58 20.10 3.83
C THR A 108 9.64 20.19 5.36
N ASP A 109 9.74 19.05 6.02
CA ASP A 109 9.96 18.89 7.47
C ASP A 109 11.46 18.82 7.83
N LYS A 110 12.36 19.11 6.88
CA LYS A 110 13.83 19.08 7.01
C LYS A 110 14.42 17.71 7.30
N ASN A 111 13.70 16.64 7.01
CA ASN A 111 14.25 15.30 7.11
C ASN A 111 15.24 15.00 5.97
N PRO A 112 16.28 14.19 6.23
CA PRO A 112 17.28 13.83 5.23
C PRO A 112 16.66 13.21 3.98
N PRO A 113 17.18 13.53 2.78
CA PRO A 113 16.70 12.94 1.54
C PRO A 113 17.07 11.45 1.43
N MET A 114 16.30 10.75 0.62
CA MET A 114 16.69 9.47 0.04
C MET A 114 17.82 9.71 -0.96
N THR A 115 18.81 8.83 -1.04
CA THR A 115 19.78 8.91 -2.13
C THR A 115 19.21 8.34 -3.42
N VAL A 116 19.81 8.67 -4.57
CA VAL A 116 19.46 8.03 -5.85
C VAL A 116 19.67 6.51 -5.77
N ALA A 117 20.72 6.06 -5.07
CA ALA A 117 20.96 4.65 -4.81
C ALA A 117 19.88 4.04 -3.91
N GLY A 118 19.41 4.78 -2.89
CA GLY A 118 18.29 4.36 -2.04
C GLY A 118 16.97 4.23 -2.81
N LYS A 119 16.68 5.12 -3.76
CA LYS A 119 15.54 4.96 -4.68
C LYS A 119 15.67 3.67 -5.50
N GLN A 120 16.85 3.40 -6.04
CA GLN A 120 17.09 2.17 -6.80
C GLN A 120 16.97 0.93 -5.90
N ALA A 121 17.52 0.98 -4.68
CA ALA A 121 17.43 -0.10 -3.71
C ALA A 121 15.96 -0.43 -3.35
N LEU A 122 15.10 0.59 -3.19
CA LEU A 122 13.65 0.40 -3.00
C LEU A 122 13.04 -0.37 -4.17
N LEU A 123 13.29 0.08 -5.41
CA LEU A 123 12.73 -0.54 -6.62
C LEU A 123 13.18 -1.99 -6.77
N ASP A 124 14.46 -2.26 -6.54
CA ASP A 124 15.04 -3.60 -6.62
C ASP A 124 14.49 -4.51 -5.52
N ALA A 125 14.35 -4.00 -4.30
CA ALA A 125 13.78 -4.74 -3.19
C ALA A 125 12.32 -5.14 -3.46
N VAL A 126 11.49 -4.21 -3.96
CA VAL A 126 10.10 -4.52 -4.33
C VAL A 126 10.08 -5.55 -5.46
N LYS A 127 10.87 -5.37 -6.52
CA LYS A 127 10.99 -6.35 -7.60
C LYS A 127 11.45 -7.73 -7.10
N GLY A 128 12.27 -7.75 -6.06
CA GLY A 128 12.79 -8.95 -5.39
C GLY A 128 11.80 -9.64 -4.46
N GLY A 129 10.72 -8.97 -4.05
CA GLY A 129 9.68 -9.58 -3.20
C GLY A 129 9.25 -8.75 -1.97
N LEU A 130 9.88 -7.60 -1.70
CA LEU A 130 9.41 -6.69 -0.66
C LEU A 130 7.98 -6.22 -1.00
N GLY A 131 7.08 -6.23 -0.02
CA GLY A 131 5.75 -5.65 -0.19
C GLY A 131 5.80 -4.13 -0.28
N PHE A 132 4.90 -3.54 -1.05
CA PHE A 132 4.74 -2.09 -1.14
C PHE A 132 3.27 -1.72 -0.93
N VAL A 133 3.02 -0.73 -0.08
CA VAL A 133 1.71 -0.13 0.12
C VAL A 133 1.84 1.37 -0.09
N GLY A 134 1.06 1.92 -1.02
CA GLY A 134 0.95 3.37 -1.22
C GLY A 134 -0.42 3.87 -0.79
N ALA A 135 -0.46 5.00 -0.09
CA ALA A 135 -1.71 5.68 0.23
C ALA A 135 -1.66 7.12 -0.27
N HIS A 136 -2.78 7.57 -0.80
CA HIS A 136 -3.04 8.94 -1.24
C HIS A 136 -1.86 9.55 -2.01
N ALA A 137 -1.10 10.44 -1.37
CA ALA A 137 0.00 11.18 -1.96
C ALA A 137 1.20 10.33 -2.41
N ALA A 138 1.22 9.03 -2.15
CA ALA A 138 2.26 8.16 -2.71
C ALA A 138 2.30 8.19 -4.25
N SER A 139 1.20 8.53 -4.93
CA SER A 139 1.16 8.74 -6.38
C SER A 139 1.60 10.14 -6.84
N ASP A 140 1.72 11.10 -5.89
CA ASP A 140 2.28 12.44 -6.07
C ASP A 140 3.78 12.48 -5.70
N THR A 141 4.46 11.36 -5.87
CA THR A 141 5.86 11.13 -5.53
C THR A 141 6.64 10.75 -6.79
N PHE A 142 7.83 11.31 -6.98
CA PHE A 142 8.70 11.04 -8.12
C PHE A 142 8.02 11.23 -9.47
N HIS A 143 7.38 12.39 -9.69
CA HIS A 143 6.77 12.69 -10.98
C HIS A 143 7.70 12.45 -12.16
N THR A 144 7.12 12.05 -13.27
CA THR A 144 7.84 11.84 -14.51
C THR A 144 8.45 13.15 -15.00
N PRO A 145 9.79 13.23 -15.18
CA PRO A 145 10.45 14.44 -15.64
C PRO A 145 10.15 14.78 -17.12
N PRO A 146 10.20 16.05 -17.49
CA PRO A 146 10.27 17.22 -16.61
C PRO A 146 8.96 17.42 -15.86
N ASP A 147 9.01 17.84 -14.59
CA ASP A 147 7.83 18.28 -13.83
C ASP A 147 7.90 19.82 -13.69
N PRO A 148 7.43 20.57 -14.69
CA PRO A 148 7.50 22.00 -14.67
C PRO A 148 6.61 22.60 -13.57
N GLN A 149 6.97 23.80 -13.08
CA GLN A 149 6.23 24.48 -12.01
C GLN A 149 4.75 24.71 -12.35
N ASP A 150 4.41 24.82 -13.65
CA ASP A 150 3.02 24.96 -14.11
C ASP A 150 2.25 23.63 -14.16
N ASN A 151 2.89 22.53 -13.79
CA ASN A 151 2.33 21.17 -13.78
C ASN A 151 1.78 20.72 -15.16
N SER A 152 2.19 21.36 -16.26
CA SER A 152 1.66 21.04 -17.59
C SER A 152 1.97 19.60 -18.01
N ASN A 153 3.13 19.08 -17.60
CA ASN A 153 3.57 17.73 -17.88
C ASN A 153 2.70 16.67 -17.20
N ARG A 154 2.02 17.02 -16.11
CA ARG A 154 1.12 16.12 -15.39
C ARG A 154 -0.12 15.75 -16.22
N TYR A 155 -0.47 16.54 -17.23
CA TYR A 155 -1.61 16.27 -18.14
C TYR A 155 -1.18 15.54 -19.43
N ILE A 156 0.04 15.03 -19.50
CA ILE A 156 0.56 14.28 -20.63
C ILE A 156 0.77 12.83 -20.18
N ALA A 157 0.23 11.87 -20.94
CA ALA A 157 0.51 10.46 -20.69
C ALA A 157 1.96 10.13 -21.11
N HIS A 158 2.72 9.51 -20.23
CA HIS A 158 4.10 9.09 -20.48
C HIS A 158 4.21 7.58 -20.75
N GLY A 159 3.23 6.79 -20.33
CA GLY A 159 3.20 5.34 -20.54
C GLY A 159 4.47 4.66 -20.04
N GLU A 160 5.16 3.94 -20.91
CA GLU A 160 6.41 3.24 -20.57
C GLU A 160 7.59 4.17 -20.23
N GLN A 161 7.47 5.47 -20.49
CA GLN A 161 8.48 6.47 -20.15
C GLN A 161 8.23 7.12 -18.79
N SER A 162 7.17 6.74 -18.09
CA SER A 162 6.90 7.19 -16.72
C SER A 162 8.04 6.82 -15.78
N ASP A 163 8.21 7.59 -14.70
CA ASP A 163 9.23 7.30 -13.69
C ASP A 163 9.11 5.84 -13.21
N PRO A 164 10.21 5.11 -13.03
CA PRO A 164 10.18 3.71 -12.60
C PRO A 164 9.40 3.45 -11.31
N TYR A 165 9.37 4.42 -10.38
CA TYR A 165 8.56 4.34 -9.17
C TYR A 165 7.05 4.34 -9.49
N LEU A 166 6.61 5.23 -10.36
CA LEU A 166 5.19 5.33 -10.76
C LEU A 166 4.75 4.10 -11.57
N ARG A 167 5.64 3.57 -12.41
CA ARG A 167 5.41 2.30 -13.10
C ARG A 167 5.32 1.12 -12.12
N MET A 168 6.13 1.11 -11.06
CA MET A 168 6.01 0.13 -9.97
C MET A 168 4.66 0.29 -9.25
N LEU A 169 4.28 1.52 -8.90
CA LEU A 169 3.03 1.85 -8.21
C LEU A 169 1.79 1.49 -9.03
N GLY A 170 1.84 1.76 -10.34
CA GLY A 170 0.76 1.45 -11.27
C GLY A 170 -0.10 2.62 -11.71
N GLY A 171 0.27 3.86 -11.37
CA GLY A 171 -0.41 5.09 -11.78
C GLY A 171 0.25 6.34 -11.23
N GLU A 172 -0.03 7.49 -11.84
CA GLU A 172 0.54 8.81 -11.49
C GLU A 172 -0.58 9.82 -11.21
N PHE A 173 -0.41 10.61 -10.15
CA PHE A 173 -1.27 11.74 -9.83
C PHE A 173 -1.16 12.85 -10.88
N ILE A 174 -2.31 13.42 -11.26
CA ILE A 174 -2.40 14.61 -12.11
C ILE A 174 -2.70 15.83 -11.24
N THR A 175 -3.85 15.79 -10.59
CA THR A 175 -4.45 16.90 -9.84
C THR A 175 -5.63 16.40 -8.98
N HIS A 176 -6.20 17.30 -8.18
CA HIS A 176 -7.44 17.10 -7.44
C HIS A 176 -8.37 18.31 -7.63
N GLY A 177 -9.61 18.23 -7.17
CA GLY A 177 -10.56 19.34 -7.17
C GLY A 177 -10.06 20.51 -6.32
N ARG A 178 -10.37 21.74 -6.75
CA ARG A 178 -10.03 22.95 -6.01
C ARG A 178 -11.22 23.51 -5.26
N GLN A 179 -12.38 23.60 -5.92
CA GLN A 179 -13.64 24.14 -5.38
C GLN A 179 -14.83 23.33 -5.93
N PRO A 180 -15.37 22.39 -5.15
CA PRO A 180 -14.88 21.96 -3.83
C PRO A 180 -13.64 21.07 -3.92
N ARG A 181 -12.76 21.15 -2.92
CA ARG A 181 -11.60 20.25 -2.78
C ARG A 181 -12.05 18.85 -2.36
N LEU A 182 -12.95 18.80 -1.39
CA LEU A 182 -13.51 17.55 -0.85
C LEU A 182 -14.87 17.28 -1.48
N GLN A 183 -15.10 16.05 -1.92
CA GLN A 183 -16.37 15.65 -2.49
C GLN A 183 -16.77 14.24 -2.04
N THR A 184 -18.06 14.09 -1.74
CA THR A 184 -18.63 12.75 -1.56
C THR A 184 -18.92 12.16 -2.93
N ALA A 185 -18.33 11.00 -3.23
CA ALA A 185 -18.55 10.26 -4.46
C ALA A 185 -18.99 8.82 -4.17
N ASP A 186 -19.52 8.16 -5.19
CA ASP A 186 -19.81 6.73 -5.15
C ASP A 186 -18.55 5.94 -5.47
N VAL A 187 -18.10 5.13 -4.51
CA VAL A 187 -16.99 4.18 -4.67
C VAL A 187 -17.58 2.83 -5.02
N ILE A 188 -17.29 2.35 -6.21
CA ILE A 188 -17.71 1.05 -6.71
C ILE A 188 -16.73 -0.01 -6.21
N VAL A 189 -17.23 -1.10 -5.65
CA VAL A 189 -16.42 -2.25 -5.24
C VAL A 189 -16.34 -3.22 -6.43
N ASP A 190 -15.18 -3.24 -7.11
CA ASP A 190 -14.93 -4.08 -8.29
C ASP A 190 -14.50 -5.50 -7.90
N ASP A 191 -13.77 -5.65 -6.78
CA ASP A 191 -13.47 -6.97 -6.19
C ASP A 191 -13.90 -7.06 -4.72
N PRO A 192 -15.14 -7.50 -4.44
CA PRO A 192 -15.62 -7.67 -3.07
C PRO A 192 -14.94 -8.82 -2.30
N LYS A 193 -14.07 -9.60 -2.95
CA LYS A 193 -13.31 -10.71 -2.34
C LYS A 193 -11.90 -10.29 -1.94
N PHE A 194 -11.48 -9.08 -2.30
CA PHE A 194 -10.18 -8.58 -1.86
C PHE A 194 -10.18 -8.43 -0.33
N PRO A 195 -9.09 -8.82 0.37
CA PRO A 195 -9.03 -8.74 1.83
C PRO A 195 -9.38 -7.34 2.36
N GLY A 196 -10.28 -7.29 3.33
CA GLY A 196 -10.78 -6.05 3.93
C GLY A 196 -12.06 -5.49 3.33
N LEU A 197 -12.63 -6.15 2.30
CA LEU A 197 -13.89 -5.77 1.68
C LEU A 197 -15.04 -6.76 1.96
N GLU A 198 -14.79 -7.72 2.85
CA GLU A 198 -15.78 -8.73 3.21
C GLU A 198 -17.07 -8.08 3.73
N GLY A 199 -18.19 -8.33 3.07
CA GLY A 199 -19.52 -7.82 3.45
C GLY A 199 -19.77 -6.35 3.09
N VAL A 200 -18.88 -5.69 2.38
CA VAL A 200 -19.07 -4.31 1.91
C VAL A 200 -20.10 -4.30 0.76
N THR A 201 -21.14 -3.48 0.92
CA THR A 201 -22.13 -3.25 -0.14
C THR A 201 -21.67 -2.14 -1.08
N SER A 202 -21.73 -2.38 -2.39
CA SER A 202 -21.40 -1.41 -3.44
C SER A 202 -22.65 -0.70 -3.95
N PRO A 203 -22.63 0.62 -4.26
CA PRO A 203 -21.52 1.53 -4.03
C PRO A 203 -21.41 2.00 -2.57
N VAL A 204 -20.21 2.44 -2.16
CA VAL A 204 -19.97 3.11 -0.88
C VAL A 204 -19.90 4.62 -1.11
N LYS A 205 -20.70 5.40 -0.40
CA LYS A 205 -20.53 6.86 -0.42
C LYS A 205 -19.36 7.25 0.49
N PHE A 206 -18.36 7.92 -0.10
CA PHE A 206 -17.14 8.28 0.61
C PHE A 206 -16.72 9.71 0.30
N ASN A 207 -16.39 10.49 1.34
CA ASN A 207 -15.93 11.88 1.21
C ASN A 207 -14.41 11.92 1.21
N GLU A 208 -13.82 12.51 0.17
CA GLU A 208 -12.35 12.51 0.02
C GLU A 208 -11.87 13.68 -0.82
N GLU A 209 -10.57 13.99 -0.74
CA GLU A 209 -9.84 14.72 -1.77
C GLU A 209 -9.48 13.75 -2.91
N TRP A 210 -10.36 13.63 -3.88
CA TRP A 210 -10.18 12.65 -4.95
C TRP A 210 -9.04 13.05 -5.89
N TYR A 211 -8.05 12.20 -5.98
CA TYR A 211 -6.96 12.35 -6.93
C TYR A 211 -7.38 11.88 -8.31
N SER A 212 -7.32 12.78 -9.30
CA SER A 212 -7.38 12.39 -10.70
C SER A 212 -6.01 11.90 -11.14
N MET A 213 -5.96 10.80 -11.87
CA MET A 213 -4.75 10.04 -12.13
C MET A 213 -4.61 9.66 -13.60
N LYS A 214 -3.38 9.37 -14.02
CA LYS A 214 -3.01 8.93 -15.37
C LYS A 214 -2.02 7.76 -15.32
N ASP A 215 -1.60 7.33 -16.51
CA ASP A 215 -0.55 6.33 -16.70
C ASP A 215 -0.78 5.04 -15.89
N PHE A 216 -2.05 4.66 -15.80
CA PHE A 216 -2.40 3.38 -15.18
C PHE A 216 -1.73 2.24 -15.94
N MET A 217 -1.00 1.39 -15.21
CA MET A 217 -0.47 0.15 -15.76
C MET A 217 -1.60 -0.82 -16.09
N THR A 218 -1.52 -1.48 -17.25
CA THR A 218 -2.61 -2.36 -17.71
C THR A 218 -2.68 -3.69 -16.97
N ASP A 219 -1.66 -4.02 -16.19
CA ASP A 219 -1.59 -5.24 -15.37
C ASP A 219 -2.10 -5.08 -13.94
N ILE A 220 -2.69 -3.93 -13.59
CA ILE A 220 -3.32 -3.74 -12.28
C ILE A 220 -4.60 -4.57 -12.14
N HIS A 221 -4.82 -5.05 -10.93
CA HIS A 221 -6.09 -5.59 -10.46
C HIS A 221 -6.82 -4.47 -9.72
N VAL A 222 -7.83 -3.90 -10.36
CA VAL A 222 -8.67 -2.84 -9.79
C VAL A 222 -9.56 -3.45 -8.71
N ILE A 223 -9.54 -2.83 -7.54
CA ILE A 223 -10.31 -3.21 -6.37
C ILE A 223 -11.48 -2.26 -6.18
N LEU A 224 -11.20 -0.94 -6.32
CA LEU A 224 -12.21 0.11 -6.20
C LEU A 224 -12.06 1.12 -7.33
N THR A 225 -13.19 1.55 -7.90
CA THR A 225 -13.28 2.70 -8.81
C THR A 225 -14.12 3.81 -8.19
N VAL A 226 -13.88 5.06 -8.58
CA VAL A 226 -14.75 6.18 -8.23
C VAL A 226 -15.66 6.53 -9.42
N ASP A 227 -16.96 6.67 -9.16
CA ASP A 227 -17.91 7.18 -10.15
C ASP A 227 -17.88 8.71 -10.17
N THR A 228 -17.52 9.27 -11.32
CA THR A 228 -17.36 10.72 -11.50
C THR A 228 -18.66 11.44 -11.83
N LYS A 229 -19.76 10.74 -12.06
CA LYS A 229 -21.04 11.32 -12.55
C LYS A 229 -21.59 12.45 -11.68
N THR A 230 -21.39 12.37 -10.37
CA THR A 230 -21.91 13.36 -9.42
C THR A 230 -20.83 14.34 -8.96
N MET A 231 -19.59 14.17 -9.43
CA MET A 231 -18.47 15.02 -9.06
C MET A 231 -18.41 16.27 -9.93
N THR A 232 -17.89 17.35 -9.38
CA THR A 232 -17.79 18.65 -10.05
C THR A 232 -16.33 19.08 -10.19
N GLY A 233 -16.05 19.87 -11.22
CA GLY A 233 -14.71 20.39 -11.54
C GLY A 233 -14.01 19.60 -12.63
N GLU A 234 -13.05 20.28 -13.25
CA GLU A 234 -12.29 19.79 -14.40
C GLU A 234 -11.61 18.44 -14.15
N PRO A 235 -11.01 18.15 -12.97
CA PRO A 235 -10.35 16.88 -12.71
C PRO A 235 -11.26 15.65 -12.88
N TYR A 236 -12.56 15.85 -12.77
CA TYR A 236 -13.55 14.77 -12.76
C TYR A 236 -14.39 14.73 -14.05
N GLN A 237 -14.09 15.58 -15.04
CA GLN A 237 -14.71 15.54 -16.39
C GLN A 237 -14.09 14.40 -17.20
N ARG A 238 -14.25 13.19 -16.67
CA ARG A 238 -13.73 11.93 -17.24
C ARG A 238 -14.61 10.76 -16.80
N PRO A 239 -14.53 9.61 -17.49
CA PRO A 239 -15.20 8.38 -17.04
C PRO A 239 -14.70 7.93 -15.66
N PRO A 240 -15.43 7.02 -14.97
CA PRO A 240 -14.96 6.36 -13.75
C PRO A 240 -13.55 5.80 -13.91
N TYR A 241 -12.75 5.88 -12.86
CA TYR A 241 -11.35 5.48 -12.89
C TYR A 241 -10.92 4.80 -11.58
N PRO A 242 -9.85 3.96 -11.62
CA PRO A 242 -9.36 3.26 -10.44
C PRO A 242 -8.89 4.21 -9.33
N VAL A 243 -9.28 3.92 -8.09
CA VAL A 243 -8.80 4.62 -6.89
C VAL A 243 -8.15 3.67 -5.89
N THR A 244 -8.32 2.36 -6.05
CA THR A 244 -7.61 1.36 -5.26
C THR A 244 -7.32 0.14 -6.14
N TRP A 245 -6.09 -0.34 -6.09
CA TRP A 245 -5.65 -1.49 -6.87
C TRP A 245 -4.52 -2.26 -6.21
N ALA A 246 -4.31 -3.48 -6.71
CA ALA A 246 -3.18 -4.32 -6.40
C ALA A 246 -2.52 -4.82 -7.68
N ARG A 247 -1.20 -5.08 -7.64
CA ARG A 247 -0.47 -5.71 -8.73
C ARG A 247 0.77 -6.43 -8.23
N MET A 248 1.32 -7.29 -9.06
CA MET A 248 2.66 -7.83 -8.86
C MET A 248 3.68 -6.97 -9.61
N HIS A 249 4.75 -6.57 -8.94
CA HIS A 249 5.92 -5.98 -9.57
C HIS A 249 7.12 -6.92 -9.36
N GLY A 250 7.44 -7.72 -10.37
CA GLY A 250 8.33 -8.85 -10.19
C GLY A 250 7.74 -9.84 -9.17
N LYS A 251 8.43 -10.06 -8.04
CA LYS A 251 7.94 -10.88 -6.94
C LYS A 251 7.22 -10.06 -5.86
N GLY A 252 7.32 -8.74 -5.89
CA GLY A 252 6.74 -7.83 -4.89
C GLY A 252 5.25 -7.62 -5.10
N ARG A 253 4.53 -7.50 -3.99
CA ARG A 253 3.10 -7.22 -3.93
C ARG A 253 2.91 -5.73 -3.71
N VAL A 254 2.36 -5.03 -4.71
CA VAL A 254 2.12 -3.59 -4.68
C VAL A 254 0.65 -3.32 -4.54
N PHE A 255 0.26 -2.66 -3.46
CA PHE A 255 -1.09 -2.17 -3.19
C PHE A 255 -1.08 -0.64 -3.16
N TYR A 256 -2.09 -0.01 -3.73
CA TYR A 256 -2.28 1.43 -3.66
C TYR A 256 -3.75 1.79 -3.44
N THR A 257 -3.98 2.86 -2.67
CA THR A 257 -5.26 3.55 -2.57
C THR A 257 -5.08 5.06 -2.65
N ALA A 258 -5.91 5.73 -3.48
CA ALA A 258 -5.93 7.20 -3.60
C ALA A 258 -6.65 7.90 -2.43
N MET A 259 -7.28 7.13 -1.53
CA MET A 259 -7.95 7.64 -0.35
C MET A 259 -6.95 7.90 0.79
N GLY A 260 -7.30 8.79 1.73
CA GLY A 260 -6.54 8.98 2.98
C GLY A 260 -6.10 10.41 3.30
N ASP A 261 -6.58 11.45 2.60
CA ASP A 261 -6.27 12.84 2.93
C ASP A 261 -6.86 13.26 4.28
N LEU A 262 -8.10 12.85 4.56
CA LEU A 262 -8.84 13.31 5.73
C LEU A 262 -8.53 12.46 6.97
N ALA A 263 -8.28 13.12 8.09
CA ALA A 263 -8.00 12.45 9.36
C ALA A 263 -9.15 11.55 9.82
N GLU A 264 -10.38 11.99 9.64
CA GLU A 264 -11.59 11.24 9.97
C GLU A 264 -11.74 9.95 9.16
N ASN A 265 -11.21 9.90 7.93
CA ASN A 265 -11.26 8.71 7.10
C ASN A 265 -10.48 7.54 7.73
N TRP A 266 -9.42 7.83 8.49
CA TRP A 266 -8.62 6.84 9.21
C TRP A 266 -9.33 6.24 10.44
N GLU A 267 -10.55 6.68 10.73
CA GLU A 267 -11.45 6.11 11.74
C GLU A 267 -12.66 5.39 11.12
N ILE A 268 -12.89 5.56 9.79
CA ILE A 268 -14.01 4.92 9.09
C ILE A 268 -13.67 3.44 8.82
N PRO A 269 -14.48 2.48 9.32
CA PRO A 269 -14.20 1.04 9.21
C PRO A 269 -13.97 0.57 7.78
N PHE A 270 -14.72 1.09 6.79
CA PHE A 270 -14.53 0.78 5.38
C PHE A 270 -13.08 1.06 4.95
N PHE A 271 -12.60 2.29 5.15
CA PHE A 271 -11.26 2.69 4.71
C PHE A 271 -10.16 1.96 5.50
N VAL A 272 -10.31 1.87 6.83
CA VAL A 272 -9.34 1.19 7.70
C VAL A 272 -9.20 -0.29 7.33
N ASN A 273 -10.31 -0.96 6.96
CA ASN A 273 -10.27 -2.34 6.52
C ASN A 273 -9.63 -2.50 5.15
N VAL A 274 -9.89 -1.59 4.20
CA VAL A 274 -9.22 -1.55 2.88
C VAL A 274 -7.71 -1.45 3.05
N VAL A 275 -7.25 -0.49 3.85
CA VAL A 275 -5.81 -0.31 4.15
C VAL A 275 -5.24 -1.55 4.85
N GLY A 276 -5.94 -2.06 5.88
CA GLY A 276 -5.52 -3.25 6.62
C GLY A 276 -5.43 -4.51 5.76
N GLY A 277 -6.37 -4.68 4.83
CA GLY A 277 -6.37 -5.76 3.84
C GLY A 277 -5.17 -5.64 2.89
N GLY A 278 -4.93 -4.43 2.37
CA GLY A 278 -3.79 -4.12 1.50
C GLY A 278 -2.45 -4.40 2.18
N VAL A 279 -2.26 -3.95 3.42
CA VAL A 279 -1.03 -4.22 4.21
C VAL A 279 -0.84 -5.72 4.40
N ARG A 280 -1.88 -6.44 4.88
CA ARG A 280 -1.78 -7.90 5.10
C ARG A 280 -1.49 -8.67 3.83
N TRP A 281 -2.07 -8.24 2.71
CA TRP A 281 -1.78 -8.84 1.42
C TRP A 281 -0.34 -8.54 0.99
N ALA A 282 0.14 -7.30 1.15
CA ALA A 282 1.49 -6.90 0.79
C ALA A 282 2.56 -7.67 1.58
N ILE A 283 2.37 -7.88 2.90
CA ILE A 283 3.29 -8.66 3.74
C ILE A 283 3.13 -10.19 3.56
N GLY A 284 2.14 -10.63 2.77
CA GLY A 284 1.92 -12.05 2.47
C GLY A 284 1.23 -12.85 3.58
N ASP A 285 0.45 -12.19 4.46
CA ASP A 285 -0.34 -12.86 5.51
C ASP A 285 -1.68 -13.39 4.98
N VAL A 286 -2.18 -12.76 3.93
CA VAL A 286 -3.39 -13.17 3.23
C VAL A 286 -3.13 -13.25 1.73
N SER A 287 -3.93 -14.04 1.03
CA SER A 287 -3.86 -14.16 -0.42
C SER A 287 -5.07 -13.48 -1.08
N ALA A 288 -4.86 -12.98 -2.29
CA ALA A 288 -5.90 -12.54 -3.20
C ALA A 288 -5.60 -13.07 -4.60
N LYS A 289 -6.64 -13.40 -5.36
CA LYS A 289 -6.49 -13.75 -6.76
C LYS A 289 -6.50 -12.46 -7.57
N LEU A 290 -5.37 -12.07 -8.11
CA LEU A 290 -5.29 -10.91 -8.99
C LEU A 290 -5.66 -11.28 -10.43
N THR A 291 -6.44 -10.40 -11.05
CA THR A 291 -6.78 -10.43 -12.48
C THR A 291 -6.52 -9.05 -13.07
N GLN A 292 -6.05 -8.98 -14.30
CA GLN A 292 -5.86 -7.71 -15.01
C GLN A 292 -7.22 -7.26 -15.52
N ASN A 293 -7.98 -6.53 -14.68
CA ASN A 293 -9.38 -6.19 -14.92
C ASN A 293 -9.63 -4.70 -15.19
N ILE A 294 -8.59 -3.89 -15.41
CA ILE A 294 -8.76 -2.43 -15.57
C ILE A 294 -9.67 -2.06 -16.74
N LYS A 295 -9.63 -2.82 -17.82
CA LYS A 295 -10.46 -2.55 -19.03
C LYS A 295 -11.94 -2.81 -18.78
N GLU A 296 -12.26 -3.75 -17.90
CA GLU A 296 -13.62 -4.11 -17.48
C GLU A 296 -14.13 -3.18 -16.39
N ALA A 297 -13.33 -2.94 -15.34
CA ALA A 297 -13.69 -2.12 -14.19
C ALA A 297 -13.75 -0.63 -14.53
N ALA A 298 -12.83 -0.15 -15.35
CA ALA A 298 -12.73 1.26 -15.73
C ALA A 298 -12.40 1.42 -17.24
N PRO A 299 -13.33 1.15 -18.17
CA PRO A 299 -13.03 1.18 -19.62
C PRO A 299 -12.43 2.51 -20.11
N GLY A 300 -12.76 3.62 -19.44
CA GLY A 300 -12.25 4.95 -19.75
C GLY A 300 -11.00 5.36 -18.98
N TYR A 301 -10.27 4.44 -18.35
CA TYR A 301 -9.12 4.73 -17.46
C TYR A 301 -8.04 5.60 -18.10
N ALA A 302 -7.85 5.52 -19.42
CA ALA A 302 -6.82 6.26 -20.15
C ALA A 302 -7.21 7.72 -20.47
N VAL A 303 -8.45 8.12 -20.19
CA VAL A 303 -8.91 9.50 -20.43
C VAL A 303 -8.26 10.42 -19.39
N ILE A 304 -7.49 11.39 -19.87
CA ILE A 304 -6.91 12.47 -19.06
C ILE A 304 -7.95 13.60 -18.96
N PRO A 305 -8.23 14.14 -17.76
CA PRO A 305 -9.19 15.23 -17.60
C PRO A 305 -8.66 16.52 -18.24
N PRO A 306 -9.54 17.50 -18.52
CA PRO A 306 -9.13 18.82 -18.94
C PRO A 306 -8.17 19.47 -17.91
N LYS A 307 -7.20 20.24 -18.42
CA LYS A 307 -6.36 21.08 -17.55
C LYS A 307 -7.20 22.23 -17.00
N PHE A 308 -6.98 22.60 -15.73
CA PHE A 308 -7.57 23.80 -15.18
C PHE A 308 -7.28 25.02 -16.07
N PRO A 309 -8.26 25.90 -16.28
CA PRO A 309 -7.98 27.18 -16.89
C PRO A 309 -6.92 27.95 -16.08
N PRO A 310 -6.12 28.80 -16.72
CA PRO A 310 -5.22 29.68 -16.00
C PRO A 310 -5.98 30.45 -14.92
N GLU A 311 -5.40 30.56 -13.73
CA GLU A 311 -5.99 31.43 -12.70
C GLU A 311 -6.01 32.86 -13.26
N THR A 312 -7.21 33.40 -13.43
CA THR A 312 -7.38 34.84 -13.70
C THR A 312 -6.86 35.59 -12.48
N LYS A 313 -5.74 36.26 -12.64
CA LYS A 313 -5.15 37.15 -11.62
C LYS A 313 -6.06 38.33 -11.31
#